data_5cc318ba90d0a20838ed899a3ab10266
#
_entry.id   5cc318ba90d0a20838ed899a3ab10266
#
_cell.length_a   1.000
_cell.length_b   1.000
_cell.length_c   1.000
_cell.angle_alpha   90.00
_cell.angle_beta   90.00
_cell.angle_gamma   90.00
#
_symmetry.space_group_name_H-M   'P 1'
#
loop_
_entity.id
_entity.type
_entity.pdbx_description
1 polymer ?
#
loop_
_entity_poly.entity_id
_entity_poly.type
_entity_poly.pdbx_seq_one_letter_code
_entity_poly.pdbx_strand_id
1 'polypeptide(L)'
;LFDELPEKYRDSAFLDRLYYYIPGWEVDIIRGEMFSSGYGFVVDYLAEVLRSFRDHDFSDRIAKHFTLASDLSTRDRDGIRKTFSGLMKILHPTGEATKEEMEEILRFSLEGRKRVKDQMIRIDKTFTPVHFGYKDNSSGKDVLVTTLEEREYPKHYHRDGGVPKELV
;
A
#
# COMPACT_ATOMS: atom_id res chain seq x y z
N LEU A 1 2.45 10.50 -12.34
CA LEU A 1 3.63 10.15 -11.52
C LEU A 1 4.63 9.29 -12.31
N PHE A 2 4.18 8.25 -12.97
CA PHE A 2 5.07 7.38 -13.76
C PHE A 2 5.49 7.98 -15.11
N ASP A 3 4.92 9.11 -15.51
CA ASP A 3 5.31 9.82 -16.73
C ASP A 3 6.75 10.34 -16.71
N GLU A 4 7.32 10.54 -15.52
CA GLU A 4 8.71 10.94 -15.32
C GLU A 4 9.71 9.77 -15.46
N LEU A 5 9.21 8.52 -15.48
CA LEU A 5 10.08 7.37 -15.69
C LEU A 5 10.57 7.32 -17.14
N PRO A 6 11.82 6.88 -17.39
CA PRO A 6 12.28 6.56 -18.72
C PRO A 6 11.34 5.62 -19.46
N GLU A 7 11.17 5.80 -20.76
CA GLU A 7 10.19 5.05 -21.58
C GLU A 7 10.27 3.52 -21.40
N LYS A 8 11.49 2.99 -21.29
CA LYS A 8 11.72 1.55 -21.07
C LYS A 8 11.13 0.99 -19.75
N TYR A 9 10.81 1.86 -18.78
CA TYR A 9 10.17 1.46 -17.51
C TYR A 9 8.66 1.69 -17.49
N ARG A 10 8.09 2.18 -18.59
CA ARG A 10 6.63 2.38 -18.72
C ARG A 10 5.89 1.15 -19.18
N ASP A 11 6.56 0.00 -19.21
CA ASP A 11 5.92 -1.29 -19.47
C ASP A 11 4.92 -1.62 -18.38
N SER A 12 3.66 -1.82 -18.76
CA SER A 12 2.57 -2.10 -17.84
C SER A 12 2.81 -3.40 -17.04
N ALA A 13 3.43 -4.40 -17.66
CA ALA A 13 3.77 -5.65 -16.98
C ALA A 13 4.87 -5.46 -15.92
N PHE A 14 5.81 -4.53 -16.12
CA PHE A 14 6.80 -4.16 -15.13
C PHE A 14 6.15 -3.38 -13.97
N LEU A 15 5.36 -2.35 -14.29
CA LEU A 15 4.71 -1.50 -13.30
C LEU A 15 3.73 -2.28 -12.41
N ASP A 16 3.00 -3.24 -12.99
CA ASP A 16 2.07 -4.09 -12.24
C ASP A 16 2.77 -4.99 -11.20
N ARG A 17 4.10 -5.18 -11.29
CA ARG A 17 4.90 -5.89 -10.30
C ARG A 17 5.34 -5.03 -9.11
N LEU A 18 5.12 -3.73 -9.16
CA LEU A 18 5.36 -2.84 -8.02
C LEU A 18 4.26 -3.07 -6.98
N TYR A 19 4.63 -3.44 -5.79
CA TYR A 19 3.66 -3.75 -4.74
C TYR A 19 3.15 -2.52 -4.01
N TYR A 20 3.96 -1.47 -3.96
CA TYR A 20 3.68 -0.28 -3.19
C TYR A 20 4.31 0.96 -3.83
N TYR A 21 3.63 2.10 -3.72
CA TYR A 21 4.16 3.40 -4.13
C TYR A 21 4.05 4.40 -2.99
N ILE A 22 5.18 5.01 -2.65
CA ILE A 22 5.27 6.11 -1.68
C ILE A 22 5.54 7.39 -2.46
N PRO A 23 4.62 8.36 -2.48
CA PRO A 23 4.86 9.63 -3.12
C PRO A 23 5.86 10.47 -2.32
N GLY A 24 6.74 11.20 -3.02
CA GLY A 24 7.79 11.98 -2.38
C GLY A 24 7.29 13.08 -1.43
N TRP A 25 6.07 13.57 -1.63
CA TRP A 25 5.46 14.57 -0.73
C TRP A 25 4.99 14.01 0.62
N GLU A 26 4.89 12.71 0.77
CA GLU A 26 4.65 12.05 2.07
C GLU A 26 5.94 11.82 2.86
N VAL A 27 7.09 12.07 2.26
CA VAL A 27 8.39 11.91 2.91
C VAL A 27 8.90 13.28 3.35
N ASP A 28 9.08 13.45 4.65
CA ASP A 28 9.63 14.69 5.19
C ASP A 28 11.04 14.96 4.64
N ILE A 29 11.32 16.25 4.40
CA ILE A 29 12.66 16.70 4.03
C ILE A 29 13.59 16.42 5.20
N ILE A 30 14.66 15.66 4.96
CA ILE A 30 15.68 15.36 5.98
C ILE A 30 16.35 16.68 6.39
N ARG A 31 16.23 17.03 7.67
CA ARG A 31 16.81 18.21 8.28
C ARG A 31 17.85 17.83 9.32
N GLY A 32 18.75 18.76 9.64
CA GLY A 32 19.82 18.51 10.61
C GLY A 32 19.34 18.08 11.98
N GLU A 33 18.18 18.58 12.42
CA GLU A 33 17.55 18.22 13.70
C GLU A 33 17.04 16.78 13.76
N MET A 34 16.90 16.11 12.63
CA MET A 34 16.48 14.70 12.56
C MET A 34 17.63 13.73 12.84
N PHE A 35 18.86 14.21 12.82
CA PHE A 35 20.01 13.37 13.15
C PHE A 35 20.15 13.23 14.67
N SER A 36 20.12 12.00 15.15
CA SER A 36 20.37 11.71 16.57
C SER A 36 21.82 12.05 16.93
N SER A 37 22.03 12.71 18.06
CA SER A 37 23.33 12.88 18.68
C SER A 37 23.69 11.73 19.65
N GLY A 38 22.76 10.79 19.84
CA GLY A 38 22.93 9.62 20.70
C GLY A 38 23.43 8.39 19.96
N TYR A 39 23.32 7.25 20.63
CA TYR A 39 23.67 5.96 20.03
C TYR A 39 22.68 5.60 18.93
N GLY A 40 23.19 5.17 17.78
CA GLY A 40 22.39 4.65 16.67
C GLY A 40 22.25 3.13 16.74
N PHE A 41 21.28 2.61 16.00
CA PHE A 41 21.14 1.18 15.82
C PHE A 41 22.24 0.68 14.87
N VAL A 42 22.88 -0.43 15.19
CA VAL A 42 23.89 -1.04 14.31
C VAL A 42 23.20 -1.58 13.06
N VAL A 43 23.52 -1.00 11.90
CA VAL A 43 22.85 -1.31 10.62
C VAL A 43 23.00 -2.79 10.24
N ASP A 44 24.16 -3.39 10.47
CA ASP A 44 24.40 -4.80 10.18
C ASP A 44 23.54 -5.71 11.05
N TYR A 45 23.33 -5.36 12.31
CA TYR A 45 22.43 -6.08 13.19
C TYR A 45 20.98 -5.96 12.73
N LEU A 46 20.53 -4.76 12.35
CA LEU A 46 19.20 -4.57 11.80
C LEU A 46 19.00 -5.38 10.52
N ALA A 47 20.00 -5.42 9.64
CA ALA A 47 19.96 -6.20 8.41
C ALA A 47 19.79 -7.71 8.70
N GLU A 48 20.51 -8.25 9.68
CA GLU A 48 20.38 -9.66 10.07
C GLU A 48 19.02 -9.96 10.74
N VAL A 49 18.51 -9.06 11.57
CA VAL A 49 17.15 -9.17 12.12
C VAL A 49 16.11 -9.21 11.00
N LEU A 50 16.15 -8.27 10.05
CA LEU A 50 15.23 -8.26 8.93
C LEU A 50 15.38 -9.50 8.04
N ARG A 51 16.61 -10.01 7.90
CA ARG A 51 16.88 -11.25 7.18
C ARG A 51 16.25 -12.47 7.85
N SER A 52 16.32 -12.56 9.18
CA SER A 52 15.70 -13.65 9.94
C SER A 52 14.18 -13.68 9.80
N PHE A 53 13.54 -12.53 9.56
CA PHE A 53 12.09 -12.45 9.34
C PHE A 53 11.64 -12.86 7.93
N ARG A 54 12.53 -13.16 6.99
CA ARG A 54 12.14 -13.52 5.62
C ARG A 54 11.27 -14.76 5.57
N ASP A 55 11.51 -15.73 6.43
CA ASP A 55 10.78 -16.99 6.45
C ASP A 55 9.43 -16.91 7.20
N HIS A 56 9.17 -15.79 7.89
CA HIS A 56 7.89 -15.55 8.52
C HIS A 56 6.90 -14.97 7.51
N ASP A 57 5.66 -15.43 7.55
CA ASP A 57 4.55 -14.87 6.77
C ASP A 57 3.35 -14.62 7.70
N PHE A 58 2.93 -13.36 7.75
CA PHE A 58 1.76 -12.92 8.52
C PHE A 58 0.57 -12.54 7.62
N SER A 59 0.63 -12.84 6.33
CA SER A 59 -0.42 -12.46 5.38
C SER A 59 -1.77 -13.13 5.65
N ASP A 60 -1.77 -14.30 6.29
CA ASP A 60 -2.97 -15.03 6.71
C ASP A 60 -3.74 -14.31 7.81
N ARG A 61 -3.08 -13.43 8.59
CA ARG A 61 -3.71 -12.65 9.66
C ARG A 61 -4.80 -11.72 9.14
N ILE A 62 -4.73 -11.28 7.88
CA ILE A 62 -5.78 -10.49 7.24
C ILE A 62 -7.11 -11.24 7.31
N ALA A 63 -7.13 -12.52 6.90
CA ALA A 63 -8.36 -13.32 6.81
C ALA A 63 -9.03 -13.55 8.17
N LYS A 64 -8.30 -13.39 9.27
CA LYS A 64 -8.84 -13.52 10.63
C LYS A 64 -9.92 -12.46 10.92
N HIS A 65 -9.74 -11.26 10.40
CA HIS A 65 -10.61 -10.11 10.71
C HIS A 65 -11.24 -9.46 9.48
N PHE A 66 -10.63 -9.63 8.30
CA PHE A 66 -11.01 -8.89 7.10
C PHE A 66 -11.06 -9.79 5.88
N THR A 67 -11.96 -9.48 4.96
CA THR A 67 -12.07 -10.12 3.65
C THR A 67 -11.81 -9.06 2.58
N LEU A 68 -10.77 -9.25 1.76
CA LEU A 68 -10.45 -8.33 0.67
C LEU A 68 -11.55 -8.33 -0.40
N ALA A 69 -11.76 -7.20 -1.06
CA ALA A 69 -12.74 -7.04 -2.13
C ALA A 69 -12.53 -8.10 -3.23
N SER A 70 -13.64 -8.57 -3.82
CA SER A 70 -13.63 -9.73 -4.74
C SER A 70 -13.05 -9.40 -6.11
N ASP A 71 -13.14 -8.14 -6.55
CA ASP A 71 -12.69 -7.64 -7.84
C ASP A 71 -11.18 -7.34 -7.92
N LEU A 72 -10.48 -7.38 -6.78
CA LEU A 72 -9.02 -7.29 -6.77
C LEU A 72 -8.38 -8.44 -7.55
N SER A 73 -7.46 -8.12 -8.47
CA SER A 73 -6.69 -9.12 -9.20
C SER A 73 -5.79 -9.94 -8.26
N THR A 74 -5.36 -11.12 -8.70
CA THR A 74 -4.40 -11.93 -7.93
C THR A 74 -3.15 -11.14 -7.57
N ARG A 75 -2.65 -10.33 -8.50
CA ARG A 75 -1.44 -9.53 -8.31
C ARG A 75 -1.65 -8.39 -7.31
N ASP A 76 -2.82 -7.76 -7.32
CA ASP A 76 -3.18 -6.74 -6.33
C ASP A 76 -3.25 -7.35 -4.93
N ARG A 77 -3.90 -8.52 -4.80
CA ARG A 77 -3.96 -9.26 -3.53
C ARG A 77 -2.59 -9.68 -3.03
N ASP A 78 -1.72 -10.16 -3.91
CA ASP A 78 -0.35 -10.55 -3.55
C ASP A 78 0.47 -9.34 -3.08
N GLY A 79 0.35 -8.21 -3.77
CA GLY A 79 1.01 -6.95 -3.37
C GLY A 79 0.56 -6.49 -1.98
N ILE A 80 -0.76 -6.46 -1.74
CA ILE A 80 -1.35 -6.09 -0.45
C ILE A 80 -0.89 -7.04 0.66
N ARG A 81 -0.97 -8.35 0.44
CA ARG A 81 -0.57 -9.36 1.43
C ARG A 81 0.91 -9.27 1.80
N LYS A 82 1.78 -9.10 0.80
CA LYS A 82 3.23 -8.99 1.02
C LYS A 82 3.59 -7.71 1.76
N THR A 83 2.96 -6.58 1.42
CA THR A 83 3.17 -5.31 2.13
C THR A 83 2.67 -5.42 3.56
N PHE A 84 1.47 -5.95 3.77
CA PHE A 84 0.90 -6.18 5.10
C PHE A 84 1.82 -7.08 5.95
N SER A 85 2.23 -8.23 5.42
CA SER A 85 3.13 -9.15 6.13
C SER A 85 4.48 -8.50 6.43
N GLY A 86 5.03 -7.70 5.52
CA GLY A 86 6.27 -6.95 5.73
C GLY A 86 6.16 -5.95 6.88
N LEU A 87 5.09 -5.16 6.91
CA LEU A 87 4.84 -4.19 7.97
C LEU A 87 4.57 -4.87 9.32
N MET A 88 3.79 -5.95 9.33
CA MET A 88 3.59 -6.76 10.54
C MET A 88 4.92 -7.24 11.13
N LYS A 89 5.86 -7.72 10.31
CA LYS A 89 7.18 -8.16 10.77
C LYS A 89 7.99 -7.06 11.44
N ILE A 90 7.84 -5.82 10.96
CA ILE A 90 8.58 -4.66 11.47
C ILE A 90 7.93 -4.11 12.74
N LEU A 91 6.61 -3.95 12.72
CA LEU A 91 5.87 -3.30 13.79
C LEU A 91 5.46 -4.28 14.90
N HIS A 92 5.13 -5.50 14.54
CA HIS A 92 4.67 -6.56 15.44
C HIS A 92 5.43 -7.88 15.17
N PRO A 93 6.74 -7.94 15.50
CA PRO A 93 7.60 -9.07 15.17
C PRO A 93 7.16 -10.40 15.78
N THR A 94 6.40 -10.38 16.87
CA THR A 94 5.78 -11.57 17.47
C THR A 94 4.56 -12.07 16.69
N GLY A 95 4.05 -11.26 15.74
CA GLY A 95 2.81 -11.52 15.02
C GLY A 95 1.55 -11.23 15.83
N GLU A 96 1.69 -10.67 17.03
CA GLU A 96 0.57 -10.26 17.87
C GLU A 96 0.30 -8.77 17.67
N ALA A 97 -0.89 -8.45 17.16
CA ALA A 97 -1.41 -7.10 16.98
C ALA A 97 -2.91 -7.11 17.28
N THR A 98 -3.42 -5.99 17.71
CA THR A 98 -4.86 -5.77 17.86
C THR A 98 -5.53 -5.74 16.49
N LYS A 99 -6.86 -5.87 16.47
CA LYS A 99 -7.63 -5.76 15.22
C LYS A 99 -7.45 -4.38 14.58
N GLU A 100 -7.43 -3.33 15.40
CA GLU A 100 -7.29 -1.93 14.99
C GLU A 100 -5.92 -1.67 14.36
N GLU A 101 -4.85 -2.18 14.95
CA GLU A 101 -3.49 -2.09 14.39
C GLU A 101 -3.37 -2.85 13.07
N MET A 102 -3.96 -4.05 12.99
CA MET A 102 -4.01 -4.81 11.74
C MET A 102 -4.83 -4.08 10.67
N GLU A 103 -5.94 -3.41 11.04
CA GLU A 103 -6.74 -2.62 10.12
C GLU A 103 -5.97 -1.44 9.55
N GLU A 104 -5.23 -0.72 10.39
CA GLU A 104 -4.37 0.39 9.96
C GLU A 104 -3.31 -0.08 8.95
N ILE A 105 -2.60 -1.16 9.27
CA ILE A 105 -1.61 -1.76 8.37
C ILE A 105 -2.25 -2.22 7.05
N LEU A 106 -3.45 -2.80 7.11
CA LEU A 106 -4.18 -3.23 5.91
C LEU A 106 -4.58 -2.05 5.03
N ARG A 107 -5.13 -0.98 5.62
CA ARG A 107 -5.50 0.24 4.89
C ARG A 107 -4.29 0.86 4.20
N PHE A 108 -3.18 0.97 4.91
CA PHE A 108 -1.93 1.47 4.36
C PHE A 108 -1.44 0.60 3.17
N SER A 109 -1.52 -0.73 3.31
CA SER A 109 -1.13 -1.67 2.24
C SER A 109 -2.04 -1.55 1.01
N LEU A 110 -3.34 -1.38 1.21
CA LEU A 110 -4.33 -1.15 0.15
C LEU A 110 -4.06 0.17 -0.58
N GLU A 111 -3.84 1.26 0.17
CA GLU A 111 -3.61 2.58 -0.39
C GLU A 111 -2.36 2.61 -1.28
N GLY A 112 -1.23 2.07 -0.83
CA GLY A 112 0.00 2.06 -1.60
C GLY A 112 -0.10 1.21 -2.88
N ARG A 113 -0.80 0.09 -2.85
CA ARG A 113 -1.07 -0.72 -4.06
C ARG A 113 -2.07 -0.04 -4.98
N LYS A 114 -3.10 0.60 -4.43
CA LYS A 114 -4.07 1.39 -5.20
C LYS A 114 -3.36 2.47 -6.01
N ARG A 115 -2.43 3.22 -5.42
CA ARG A 115 -1.63 4.23 -6.13
C ARG A 115 -0.94 3.67 -7.35
N VAL A 116 -0.36 2.48 -7.26
CA VAL A 116 0.24 1.80 -8.43
C VAL A 116 -0.82 1.53 -9.49
N LYS A 117 -1.94 0.93 -9.10
CA LYS A 117 -3.03 0.58 -10.03
C LYS A 117 -3.60 1.80 -10.75
N ASP A 118 -3.82 2.87 -10.01
CA ASP A 118 -4.36 4.11 -10.56
C ASP A 118 -3.42 4.74 -11.60
N GLN A 119 -2.09 4.65 -11.40
CA GLN A 119 -1.12 5.10 -12.40
C GLN A 119 -1.10 4.18 -13.63
N MET A 120 -1.27 2.88 -13.44
CA MET A 120 -1.35 1.92 -14.56
C MET A 120 -2.57 2.19 -15.45
N ILE A 121 -3.74 2.44 -14.86
CA ILE A 121 -4.96 2.80 -15.60
C ILE A 121 -4.76 4.06 -16.45
N ARG A 122 -3.93 4.99 -16.00
CA ARG A 122 -3.59 6.20 -16.76
C ARG A 122 -2.70 5.92 -17.97
N ILE A 123 -1.76 4.98 -17.82
CA ILE A 123 -0.77 4.65 -18.86
C ILE A 123 -1.38 3.68 -19.89
N ASP A 124 -2.10 2.68 -19.43
CA ASP A 124 -2.62 1.61 -20.25
C ASP A 124 -4.14 1.48 -20.08
N LYS A 125 -4.88 1.81 -21.15
CA LYS A 125 -6.35 1.81 -21.17
C LYS A 125 -6.98 0.42 -21.09
N THR A 126 -6.20 -0.64 -21.16
CA THR A 126 -6.70 -2.02 -21.00
C THR A 126 -7.01 -2.36 -19.53
N PHE A 127 -6.43 -1.60 -18.59
CA PHE A 127 -6.74 -1.75 -17.19
C PHE A 127 -8.04 -1.00 -16.83
N THR A 128 -8.89 -1.68 -16.07
CA THR A 128 -10.16 -1.14 -15.57
C THR A 128 -10.03 -0.70 -14.11
N PRO A 129 -10.81 0.29 -13.68
CA PRO A 129 -10.92 0.65 -12.25
C PRO A 129 -11.32 -0.56 -11.41
N VAL A 130 -10.76 -0.65 -10.22
CA VAL A 130 -10.97 -1.73 -9.24
C VAL A 130 -11.22 -1.12 -7.88
N HIS A 131 -12.11 -1.73 -7.09
CA HIS A 131 -12.42 -1.28 -5.74
C HIS A 131 -11.36 -1.79 -4.75
N PHE A 132 -10.51 -0.90 -4.27
CA PHE A 132 -9.57 -1.21 -3.21
C PHE A 132 -10.26 -1.08 -1.85
N GLY A 133 -10.71 -2.20 -1.34
CA GLY A 133 -11.44 -2.24 -0.08
C GLY A 133 -11.42 -3.61 0.58
N TYR A 134 -12.07 -3.67 1.72
CA TYR A 134 -12.23 -4.89 2.50
C TYR A 134 -13.56 -4.86 3.25
N LYS A 135 -14.02 -6.04 3.61
CA LYS A 135 -15.15 -6.24 4.52
C LYS A 135 -14.62 -6.58 5.91
N ASP A 136 -15.08 -5.89 6.93
CA ASP A 136 -14.86 -6.27 8.32
C ASP A 136 -15.74 -7.47 8.66
N ASN A 137 -15.14 -8.60 8.96
CA ASN A 137 -15.83 -9.85 9.21
C ASN A 137 -16.69 -9.83 10.48
N SER A 138 -16.38 -8.97 11.45
CA SER A 138 -17.12 -8.88 12.71
C SER A 138 -18.37 -8.01 12.61
N SER A 139 -18.27 -6.87 11.91
CA SER A 139 -19.40 -5.93 11.74
C SER A 139 -20.16 -6.14 10.45
N GLY A 140 -19.57 -6.86 9.49
CA GLY A 140 -20.12 -7.02 8.14
C GLY A 140 -20.03 -5.76 7.28
N LYS A 141 -19.36 -4.71 7.74
CA LYS A 141 -19.24 -3.43 7.06
C LYS A 141 -18.21 -3.50 5.94
N ASP A 142 -18.58 -3.02 4.77
CA ASP A 142 -17.65 -2.80 3.68
C ASP A 142 -16.94 -1.44 3.84
N VAL A 143 -15.62 -1.44 3.67
CA VAL A 143 -14.75 -0.27 3.77
C VAL A 143 -14.01 -0.08 2.45
N LEU A 144 -14.22 1.06 1.80
CA LEU A 144 -13.47 1.47 0.63
C LEU A 144 -12.26 2.30 1.06
N VAL A 145 -11.11 2.01 0.47
CA VAL A 145 -9.87 2.77 0.70
C VAL A 145 -9.64 3.70 -0.47
N THR A 146 -9.55 4.99 -0.15
CA THR A 146 -9.21 6.06 -1.10
C THR A 146 -7.82 6.60 -0.79
N THR A 147 -7.10 7.04 -1.81
CA THR A 147 -5.80 7.68 -1.63
C THR A 147 -5.97 9.14 -1.16
N LEU A 148 -4.91 9.70 -0.59
CA LEU A 148 -4.89 11.11 -0.21
C LEU A 148 -5.13 12.00 -1.43
N GLU A 149 -4.55 11.63 -2.57
CA GLU A 149 -4.64 12.37 -3.83
C GLU A 149 -6.08 12.42 -4.37
N GLU A 150 -6.82 11.32 -4.23
CA GLU A 150 -8.25 11.29 -4.62
C GLU A 150 -9.09 12.23 -3.77
N ARG A 151 -8.79 12.32 -2.48
CA ARG A 151 -9.55 13.14 -1.53
C ARG A 151 -9.23 14.62 -1.67
N GLU A 152 -7.96 14.99 -1.78
CA GLU A 152 -7.51 16.39 -1.78
C GLU A 152 -7.50 17.01 -3.17
N TYR A 153 -7.24 16.21 -4.20
CA TYR A 153 -7.07 16.69 -5.58
C TYR A 153 -7.88 15.88 -6.60
N PRO A 154 -9.19 15.69 -6.40
CA PRO A 154 -10.01 14.81 -7.25
C PRO A 154 -10.00 15.25 -8.72
N LYS A 155 -9.98 16.56 -9.01
CA LYS A 155 -9.95 17.10 -10.38
C LYS A 155 -8.67 16.77 -11.14
N HIS A 156 -7.54 16.65 -10.45
CA HIS A 156 -6.26 16.28 -11.04
C HIS A 156 -6.07 14.78 -11.12
N TYR A 157 -6.73 14.04 -10.24
CA TYR A 157 -6.61 12.62 -10.12
C TYR A 157 -7.45 11.88 -11.17
N HIS A 158 -8.69 12.27 -11.38
CA HIS A 158 -9.57 11.66 -12.35
C HIS A 158 -9.40 12.29 -13.73
N ARG A 159 -9.13 11.43 -14.75
CA ARG A 159 -8.81 11.84 -16.13
C ARG A 159 -9.89 12.71 -16.77
N ASP A 160 -11.15 12.51 -16.39
CA ASP A 160 -12.32 13.18 -16.95
C ASP A 160 -12.85 14.32 -16.06
N GLY A 161 -12.09 14.76 -15.07
CA GLY A 161 -12.48 15.85 -14.16
C GLY A 161 -13.69 15.53 -13.28
N GLY A 162 -14.16 14.30 -13.27
CA GLY A 162 -15.29 13.83 -12.47
C GLY A 162 -14.85 13.15 -11.19
N VAL A 163 -15.45 13.52 -10.07
CA VAL A 163 -15.39 12.73 -8.83
C VAL A 163 -16.33 11.56 -9.01
N PRO A 164 -15.90 10.31 -8.75
CA PRO A 164 -16.83 9.17 -8.74
C PRO A 164 -17.98 9.47 -7.79
N LYS A 165 -19.20 9.17 -8.23
CA LYS A 165 -20.44 9.42 -7.44
C LYS A 165 -20.44 8.74 -6.07
N GLU A 166 -19.56 7.77 -5.87
CA GLU A 166 -19.38 7.00 -4.63
C GLU A 166 -18.51 7.72 -3.59
N LEU A 167 -17.89 8.86 -3.95
CA LEU A 167 -17.05 9.67 -3.06
C LEU A 167 -17.72 11.00 -2.61
N VAL A 168 -19.00 11.19 -2.94
CA VAL A 168 -19.80 12.36 -2.55
C VAL A 168 -20.76 12.00 -1.42
#